data_cf2d8caa3d31d45ab74139cd3d8560e0
#
_entry.id   cf2d8caa3d31d45ab74139cd3d8560e0
#
_cell.length_a   1.000
_cell.length_b   1.000
_cell.length_c   1.000
_cell.angle_alpha   90.00
_cell.angle_beta   90.00
_cell.angle_gamma   90.00
#
_symmetry.space_group_name_H-M   'P 1'
#
loop_
_entity.id
_entity.type
_entity.pdbx_description
1 polymer ?
#
loop_
_entity_poly.entity_id
_entity_poly.type
_entity_poly.pdbx_seq_one_letter_code
_entity_poly.pdbx_strand_id
1 'polypeptide(L)'
;KNIRKTGYKIHDVYTPMPIHGLDAAMGLRDTSLHTAGFIYGITGTTVAFSFITWALTYDWPMNIGGKPFFSLPAWIPIMFELTVLFSAVGMVLTFCYLCQLAPFVKKDHFHPRATDDMFVMAIECTEKTNENEVTDFLRNIGAVEVNTQYKETGWWIGRYDKETKPFGTPVEPAVAHS
;
A
#
# COMPACT_ATOMS: atom_id res chain seq x y z
N LYS A 1 -0.86 21.66 1.33
CA LYS A 1 -0.34 22.22 2.60
C LYS A 1 -1.43 22.98 3.38
N ASN A 2 -2.28 23.76 2.73
CA ASN A 2 -3.33 24.54 3.41
C ASN A 2 -4.34 23.63 4.13
N ILE A 3 -4.79 22.56 3.49
CA ILE A 3 -5.75 21.59 4.04
C ILE A 3 -5.22 20.90 5.31
N ARG A 4 -3.92 20.59 5.38
CA ARG A 4 -3.34 20.03 6.62
C ARG A 4 -3.32 21.01 7.78
N LYS A 5 -3.25 22.31 7.51
CA LYS A 5 -3.28 23.34 8.55
C LYS A 5 -4.65 23.47 9.21
N THR A 6 -5.71 23.11 8.50
CA THR A 6 -7.08 23.13 9.02
C THR A 6 -7.49 21.85 9.76
N GLY A 7 -6.59 20.86 9.84
CA GLY A 7 -6.82 19.63 10.59
C GLY A 7 -7.58 18.54 9.82
N TYR A 8 -7.94 18.78 8.57
CA TYR A 8 -8.56 17.75 7.74
C TYR A 8 -7.53 16.68 7.32
N LYS A 9 -7.92 15.42 7.41
CA LYS A 9 -7.09 14.30 7.03
C LYS A 9 -7.24 14.01 5.53
N ILE A 10 -6.14 14.10 4.81
CA ILE A 10 -6.08 13.72 3.40
C ILE A 10 -6.02 12.19 3.34
N HIS A 11 -6.97 11.56 2.66
CA HIS A 11 -6.99 10.12 2.44
C HIS A 11 -5.98 9.72 1.36
N ASP A 12 -6.12 10.32 0.18
CA ASP A 12 -5.24 10.07 -0.95
C ASP A 12 -5.29 11.22 -1.97
N VAL A 13 -4.30 11.28 -2.87
CA VAL A 13 -4.23 12.25 -3.96
C VAL A 13 -3.90 11.52 -5.25
N TYR A 14 -4.80 11.60 -6.21
CA TYR A 14 -4.64 11.01 -7.54
C TYR A 14 -4.17 12.07 -8.52
N THR A 15 -3.09 11.77 -9.21
CA THR A 15 -2.49 12.70 -10.18
C THR A 15 -2.19 11.98 -11.48
N PRO A 16 -2.46 12.62 -12.64
CA PRO A 16 -2.20 12.03 -13.96
C PRO A 16 -0.70 11.89 -14.26
N MET A 17 0.14 12.63 -13.54
CA MET A 17 1.60 12.60 -13.67
C MET A 17 2.26 12.55 -12.30
N PRO A 18 3.46 11.96 -12.16
CA PRO A 18 4.18 11.92 -10.90
C PRO A 18 4.63 13.34 -10.48
N ILE A 19 4.26 13.74 -9.25
CA ILE A 19 4.64 15.02 -8.68
C ILE A 19 5.68 14.80 -7.59
N HIS A 20 6.87 15.34 -7.78
CA HIS A 20 7.93 15.27 -6.76
C HIS A 20 7.56 16.05 -5.50
N GLY A 21 7.76 15.41 -4.34
CA GLY A 21 7.47 16.01 -3.04
C GLY A 21 5.98 16.01 -2.63
N LEU A 22 5.11 15.31 -3.36
CA LEU A 22 3.71 15.14 -3.00
C LEU A 22 3.58 14.41 -1.66
N ASP A 23 4.35 13.34 -1.45
CA ASP A 23 4.36 12.54 -0.22
C ASP A 23 4.71 13.39 1.00
N ALA A 24 5.74 14.24 0.88
CA ALA A 24 6.11 15.19 1.92
C ALA A 24 5.01 16.24 2.17
N ALA A 25 4.32 16.69 1.12
CA ALA A 25 3.21 17.63 1.24
C ALA A 25 1.98 17.00 1.91
N MET A 26 1.72 15.73 1.64
CA MET A 26 0.69 14.92 2.29
C MET A 26 1.08 14.56 3.73
N GLY A 27 2.37 14.53 4.02
CA GLY A 27 2.92 14.12 5.33
C GLY A 27 2.93 12.62 5.51
N LEU A 28 3.03 11.88 4.43
CA LEU A 28 3.22 10.44 4.46
C LEU A 28 4.59 10.11 5.03
N ARG A 29 4.67 9.02 5.74
CA ARG A 29 5.94 8.44 6.21
C ARG A 29 6.50 7.52 5.14
N ASP A 30 7.81 7.31 5.20
CA ASP A 30 8.46 6.31 4.36
C ASP A 30 7.86 4.93 4.61
N THR A 31 7.75 4.16 3.55
CA THR A 31 7.18 2.82 3.63
C THR A 31 8.06 1.87 4.45
N SER A 32 7.44 1.03 5.26
CA SER A 32 8.13 -0.01 6.03
C SER A 32 8.44 -1.27 5.20
N LEU A 33 8.26 -1.20 3.88
CA LEU A 33 8.43 -2.37 3.00
C LEU A 33 9.86 -2.91 3.00
N HIS A 34 10.86 -2.02 3.07
CA HIS A 34 12.27 -2.43 3.18
C HIS A 34 12.56 -3.18 4.49
N THR A 35 11.93 -2.78 5.60
CA THR A 35 12.04 -3.49 6.89
C THR A 35 11.39 -4.87 6.80
N ALA A 36 10.24 -4.98 6.14
CA ALA A 36 9.60 -6.27 5.88
C ALA A 36 10.51 -7.19 5.05
N GLY A 37 11.14 -6.67 3.98
CA GLY A 37 12.11 -7.41 3.17
C GLY A 37 13.29 -7.94 3.97
N PHE A 38 13.82 -7.14 4.89
CA PHE A 38 14.90 -7.56 5.78
C PHE A 38 14.47 -8.70 6.72
N ILE A 39 13.29 -8.60 7.31
CA ILE A 39 12.74 -9.66 8.19
C ILE A 39 12.55 -10.96 7.43
N TYR A 40 11.97 -10.91 6.22
CA TYR A 40 11.82 -12.09 5.37
C TYR A 40 13.17 -12.68 4.95
N GLY A 41 14.17 -11.84 4.66
CA GLY A 41 15.52 -12.29 4.33
C GLY A 41 16.16 -13.06 5.48
N ILE A 42 16.13 -12.53 6.70
CA ILE A 42 16.63 -13.24 7.89
C ILE A 42 15.88 -14.56 8.10
N THR A 43 14.56 -14.54 7.93
CA THR A 43 13.74 -15.75 8.05
C THR A 43 14.18 -16.80 7.04
N GLY A 44 14.36 -16.42 5.77
CA GLY A 44 14.85 -17.32 4.72
C GLY A 44 16.22 -17.92 5.02
N THR A 45 17.17 -17.10 5.48
CA THR A 45 18.49 -17.56 5.90
C THR A 45 18.39 -18.57 7.05
N THR A 46 17.58 -18.26 8.07
CA THR A 46 17.43 -19.12 9.26
C THR A 46 16.79 -20.46 8.90
N VAL A 47 15.75 -20.44 8.07
CA VAL A 47 15.07 -21.64 7.57
C VAL A 47 16.04 -22.49 6.77
N ALA A 48 16.79 -21.90 5.82
CA ALA A 48 17.78 -22.61 5.04
C ALA A 48 18.85 -23.27 5.91
N PHE A 49 19.43 -22.50 6.82
CA PHE A 49 20.47 -22.99 7.72
C PHE A 49 19.96 -24.15 8.59
N SER A 50 18.80 -23.98 9.21
CA SER A 50 18.21 -25.00 10.09
C SER A 50 17.87 -26.27 9.34
N PHE A 51 17.26 -26.13 8.16
CA PHE A 51 16.86 -27.27 7.32
C PHE A 51 18.08 -28.05 6.83
N ILE A 52 19.11 -27.37 6.29
CA ILE A 52 20.31 -28.03 5.77
C ILE A 52 21.07 -28.72 6.91
N THR A 53 21.18 -28.06 8.07
CA THR A 53 21.83 -28.63 9.26
C THR A 53 21.10 -29.89 9.70
N TRP A 54 19.79 -29.84 9.80
CA TRP A 54 18.98 -30.99 10.19
C TRP A 54 19.13 -32.12 9.19
N ALA A 55 18.93 -31.85 7.90
CA ALA A 55 18.95 -32.86 6.84
C ALA A 55 20.30 -33.57 6.70
N LEU A 56 21.41 -32.81 6.73
CA LEU A 56 22.75 -33.38 6.48
C LEU A 56 23.44 -33.88 7.74
N THR A 57 23.03 -33.47 8.91
CA THR A 57 23.69 -33.86 10.17
C THR A 57 22.90 -34.91 10.95
N TYR A 58 21.58 -34.86 10.94
CA TYR A 58 20.71 -35.72 11.76
C TYR A 58 19.92 -36.72 10.95
N ASP A 59 19.21 -36.27 9.90
CA ASP A 59 18.27 -37.11 9.17
C ASP A 59 18.97 -38.08 8.19
N TRP A 60 19.88 -37.55 7.37
CA TRP A 60 20.60 -38.33 6.37
C TRP A 60 22.08 -37.95 6.30
N PRO A 61 22.90 -38.35 7.29
CA PRO A 61 24.32 -38.05 7.30
C PRO A 61 25.06 -38.84 6.20
N MET A 62 25.29 -38.25 5.05
CA MET A 62 26.05 -38.83 3.95
C MET A 62 27.44 -38.23 3.87
N ASN A 63 28.46 -39.08 3.91
CA ASN A 63 29.83 -38.66 3.65
C ASN A 63 30.18 -38.89 2.17
N ILE A 64 30.23 -37.80 1.41
CA ILE A 64 30.59 -37.85 -0.02
C ILE A 64 31.94 -37.18 -0.19
N GLY A 65 32.94 -37.96 -0.66
CA GLY A 65 34.25 -37.45 -0.96
C GLY A 65 35.05 -36.93 0.24
N GLY A 66 34.78 -37.47 1.46
CA GLY A 66 35.49 -37.04 2.67
C GLY A 66 35.06 -35.68 3.23
N LYS A 67 33.97 -35.09 2.71
CA LYS A 67 33.45 -33.80 3.16
C LYS A 67 32.77 -33.95 4.54
N PRO A 68 33.07 -33.07 5.52
CA PRO A 68 32.40 -33.11 6.83
C PRO A 68 30.89 -32.90 6.67
N PHE A 69 30.10 -33.55 7.52
CA PHE A 69 28.64 -33.38 7.53
C PHE A 69 28.21 -31.95 7.71
N PHE A 70 28.87 -31.20 8.60
CA PHE A 70 28.70 -29.78 8.78
C PHE A 70 29.73 -29.01 7.92
N SER A 71 29.33 -28.57 6.75
CA SER A 71 30.19 -27.86 5.79
C SER A 71 29.57 -26.51 5.37
N LEU A 72 29.64 -25.55 6.30
CA LEU A 72 29.05 -24.21 6.14
C LEU A 72 29.40 -23.53 4.80
N PRO A 73 30.65 -23.51 4.31
CA PRO A 73 30.99 -22.86 3.04
C PRO A 73 30.18 -23.37 1.84
N ALA A 74 29.86 -24.67 1.85
CA ALA A 74 29.08 -25.27 0.76
C ALA A 74 27.58 -24.93 0.83
N TRP A 75 27.09 -24.48 1.98
CA TRP A 75 25.70 -24.14 2.18
C TRP A 75 25.38 -22.67 1.87
N ILE A 76 26.42 -21.81 1.82
CA ILE A 76 26.26 -20.37 1.56
C ILE A 76 25.43 -20.10 0.29
N PRO A 77 25.67 -20.75 -0.85
CA PRO A 77 24.86 -20.47 -2.05
C PRO A 77 23.36 -20.77 -1.85
N ILE A 78 23.04 -21.87 -1.18
CA ILE A 78 21.65 -22.27 -0.92
C ILE A 78 21.00 -21.33 0.08
N MET A 79 21.72 -20.94 1.14
CA MET A 79 21.25 -19.96 2.11
C MET A 79 20.95 -18.62 1.44
N PHE A 80 21.84 -18.16 0.56
CA PHE A 80 21.64 -16.93 -0.21
C PHE A 80 20.39 -17.02 -1.10
N GLU A 81 20.22 -18.14 -1.82
CA GLU A 81 19.05 -18.34 -2.69
C GLU A 81 17.74 -18.27 -1.90
N LEU A 82 17.63 -18.99 -0.77
CA LEU A 82 16.43 -18.92 0.07
C LEU A 82 16.23 -17.52 0.68
N THR A 83 17.29 -16.84 1.06
CA THR A 83 17.21 -15.46 1.56
C THR A 83 16.55 -14.54 0.54
N VAL A 84 17.05 -14.58 -0.71
CA VAL A 84 16.51 -13.76 -1.80
C VAL A 84 15.08 -14.17 -2.14
N LEU A 85 14.80 -15.47 -2.20
CA LEU A 85 13.46 -15.98 -2.50
C LEU A 85 12.44 -15.52 -1.46
N PHE A 86 12.71 -15.72 -0.17
CA PHE A 86 11.81 -15.31 0.91
C PHE A 86 11.63 -13.79 0.93
N SER A 87 12.71 -13.05 0.73
CA SER A 87 12.65 -11.60 0.69
C SER A 87 11.78 -11.10 -0.49
N ALA A 88 12.02 -11.61 -1.70
CA ALA A 88 11.27 -11.20 -2.89
C ALA A 88 9.78 -11.57 -2.79
N VAL A 89 9.47 -12.82 -2.49
CA VAL A 89 8.07 -13.28 -2.37
C VAL A 89 7.37 -12.57 -1.20
N GLY A 90 8.03 -12.46 -0.06
CA GLY A 90 7.48 -11.77 1.11
C GLY A 90 7.19 -10.30 0.84
N MET A 91 8.09 -9.58 0.16
CA MET A 91 7.84 -8.19 -0.23
C MET A 91 6.67 -8.04 -1.21
N VAL A 92 6.57 -8.92 -2.21
CA VAL A 92 5.45 -8.90 -3.16
C VAL A 92 4.13 -9.14 -2.44
N LEU A 93 4.06 -10.14 -1.56
CA LEU A 93 2.85 -10.41 -0.78
C LEU A 93 2.48 -9.24 0.14
N THR A 94 3.48 -8.66 0.82
CA THR A 94 3.26 -7.49 1.68
C THR A 94 2.80 -6.29 0.87
N PHE A 95 3.39 -6.06 -0.30
CA PHE A 95 2.98 -4.99 -1.20
C PHE A 95 1.54 -5.21 -1.69
N CYS A 96 1.19 -6.41 -2.14
CA CYS A 96 -0.17 -6.75 -2.55
C CYS A 96 -1.17 -6.55 -1.39
N TYR A 97 -0.76 -6.92 -0.18
CA TYR A 97 -1.57 -6.71 1.02
C TYR A 97 -1.80 -5.23 1.32
N LEU A 98 -0.74 -4.42 1.35
CA LEU A 98 -0.82 -2.99 1.65
C LEU A 98 -1.60 -2.22 0.58
N CYS A 99 -1.40 -2.56 -0.69
CA CYS A 99 -2.08 -1.94 -1.81
C CYS A 99 -3.46 -2.53 -2.10
N GLN A 100 -3.91 -3.52 -1.30
CA GLN A 100 -5.19 -4.23 -1.52
C GLN A 100 -5.33 -4.79 -2.94
N LEU A 101 -4.22 -5.29 -3.49
CA LEU A 101 -4.12 -5.91 -4.81
C LEU A 101 -4.46 -7.40 -4.71
N ALA A 102 -5.66 -7.74 -4.27
CA ALA A 102 -6.13 -9.12 -4.28
C ALA A 102 -7.05 -9.37 -5.48
N PRO A 103 -7.08 -10.58 -6.04
CA PRO A 103 -8.07 -10.94 -7.03
C PRO A 103 -9.47 -10.76 -6.43
N PHE A 104 -10.38 -10.17 -7.22
CA PHE A 104 -11.76 -9.84 -6.83
C PHE A 104 -11.96 -8.61 -5.93
N VAL A 105 -10.92 -7.89 -5.56
CA VAL A 105 -11.06 -6.59 -4.89
C VAL A 105 -11.31 -5.51 -5.95
N LYS A 106 -12.49 -4.90 -5.91
CA LYS A 106 -12.79 -3.74 -6.75
C LYS A 106 -12.15 -2.50 -6.13
N LYS A 107 -11.31 -1.81 -6.90
CA LYS A 107 -10.83 -0.47 -6.52
C LYS A 107 -11.84 0.55 -7.00
N ASP A 108 -12.30 1.40 -6.11
CA ASP A 108 -13.15 2.52 -6.49
C ASP A 108 -12.32 3.55 -7.25
N HIS A 109 -12.85 3.96 -8.38
CA HIS A 109 -12.33 5.09 -9.13
C HIS A 109 -13.06 6.32 -8.62
N PHE A 110 -12.39 7.16 -7.87
CA PHE A 110 -12.98 8.39 -7.34
C PHE A 110 -13.46 9.33 -8.46
N HIS A 111 -12.76 9.33 -9.58
CA HIS A 111 -13.17 10.10 -10.76
C HIS A 111 -12.61 9.47 -12.04
N PRO A 112 -13.41 9.34 -13.14
CA PRO A 112 -12.96 8.74 -14.40
C PRO A 112 -11.75 9.44 -15.02
N ARG A 113 -11.66 10.77 -14.87
CA ARG A 113 -10.59 11.60 -15.42
C ARG A 113 -9.36 11.74 -14.51
N ALA A 114 -9.31 11.03 -13.38
CA ALA A 114 -8.17 11.09 -12.44
C ALA A 114 -6.86 10.57 -13.05
N THR A 115 -6.96 9.73 -14.09
CA THR A 115 -5.82 9.19 -14.84
C THR A 115 -5.48 9.99 -16.11
N ASP A 116 -6.37 10.89 -16.54
CA ASP A 116 -6.18 11.65 -17.77
C ASP A 116 -5.63 13.05 -17.52
N ASP A 117 -6.43 13.93 -16.95
CA ASP A 117 -6.13 15.36 -16.85
C ASP A 117 -6.55 16.02 -15.54
N MET A 118 -7.20 15.28 -14.62
CA MET A 118 -7.67 15.82 -13.37
C MET A 118 -6.80 15.43 -12.18
N PHE A 119 -6.57 16.41 -11.31
CA PHE A 119 -5.99 16.19 -9.98
C PHE A 119 -7.14 15.98 -8.99
N VAL A 120 -7.21 14.80 -8.41
CA VAL A 120 -8.28 14.43 -7.49
C VAL A 120 -7.69 14.25 -6.09
N MET A 121 -8.26 14.94 -5.12
CA MET A 121 -7.88 14.80 -3.72
C MET A 121 -9.05 14.25 -2.93
N ALA A 122 -8.85 13.12 -2.28
CA ALA A 122 -9.80 12.51 -1.37
C ALA A 122 -9.51 12.96 0.07
N ILE A 123 -10.53 13.47 0.76
CA ILE A 123 -10.44 13.90 2.16
C ILE A 123 -11.37 13.02 2.99
N GLU A 124 -10.87 12.51 4.11
CA GLU A 124 -11.70 11.75 5.04
C GLU A 124 -12.62 12.68 5.83
N CYS A 125 -13.92 12.48 5.67
CA CYS A 125 -14.93 13.12 6.49
C CYS A 125 -15.47 12.10 7.50
N THR A 126 -15.50 12.48 8.77
CA THR A 126 -16.11 11.69 9.84
C THR A 126 -17.56 12.14 10.03
N GLU A 127 -18.41 11.30 10.61
CA GLU A 127 -19.83 11.63 10.89
C GLU A 127 -20.05 12.98 11.61
N LYS A 128 -19.03 13.46 12.31
CA LYS A 128 -19.05 14.75 13.02
C LYS A 128 -18.65 15.94 12.14
N THR A 129 -18.22 15.70 10.92
CA THR A 129 -17.72 16.74 10.02
C THR A 129 -18.91 17.30 9.22
N ASN A 130 -19.08 18.61 9.26
CA ASN A 130 -20.15 19.29 8.50
C ASN A 130 -19.73 19.34 7.01
N GLU A 131 -20.40 18.55 6.17
CA GLU A 131 -20.10 18.43 4.74
C GLU A 131 -20.17 19.78 3.99
N ASN A 132 -21.11 20.64 4.37
CA ASN A 132 -21.26 21.95 3.75
C ASN A 132 -20.04 22.83 4.03
N GLU A 133 -19.55 22.82 5.26
CA GLU A 133 -18.40 23.60 5.69
C GLU A 133 -17.10 23.18 4.97
N VAL A 134 -16.93 21.85 4.80
CA VAL A 134 -15.80 21.30 4.03
C VAL A 134 -15.91 21.68 2.56
N THR A 135 -17.11 21.59 1.99
CA THR A 135 -17.35 21.93 0.59
C THR A 135 -17.05 23.40 0.32
N ASP A 136 -17.54 24.31 1.16
CA ASP A 136 -17.29 25.75 1.04
C ASP A 136 -15.80 26.07 1.22
N PHE A 137 -15.14 25.41 2.16
CA PHE A 137 -13.72 25.55 2.36
C PHE A 137 -12.92 25.10 1.10
N LEU A 138 -13.27 23.95 0.52
CA LEU A 138 -12.59 23.44 -0.67
C LEU A 138 -12.79 24.35 -1.89
N ARG A 139 -13.99 24.88 -2.08
CA ARG A 139 -14.29 25.87 -3.14
C ARG A 139 -13.48 27.14 -2.96
N ASN A 140 -13.36 27.64 -1.73
CA ASN A 140 -12.57 28.83 -1.43
C ASN A 140 -11.05 28.66 -1.69
N ILE A 141 -10.55 27.41 -1.64
CA ILE A 141 -9.16 27.09 -1.98
C ILE A 141 -8.96 26.91 -3.49
N GLY A 142 -10.04 26.84 -4.27
CA GLY A 142 -9.99 26.73 -5.73
C GLY A 142 -10.36 25.35 -6.26
N ALA A 143 -11.06 24.52 -5.50
CA ALA A 143 -11.61 23.28 -6.03
C ALA A 143 -12.66 23.57 -7.11
N VAL A 144 -12.47 23.01 -8.29
CA VAL A 144 -13.38 23.17 -9.42
C VAL A 144 -14.64 22.34 -9.23
N GLU A 145 -14.48 21.14 -8.69
CA GLU A 145 -15.56 20.19 -8.45
C GLU A 145 -15.37 19.56 -7.07
N VAL A 146 -16.46 19.42 -6.31
CA VAL A 146 -16.47 18.77 -5.01
C VAL A 146 -17.62 17.76 -4.97
N ASN A 147 -17.28 16.48 -4.85
CA ASN A 147 -18.22 15.38 -4.78
C ASN A 147 -18.09 14.66 -3.45
N THR A 148 -19.20 14.29 -2.82
CA THR A 148 -19.24 13.51 -1.59
C THR A 148 -19.55 12.05 -1.92
N GLN A 149 -18.71 11.14 -1.43
CA GLN A 149 -18.90 9.71 -1.60
C GLN A 149 -18.96 9.04 -0.24
N TYR A 150 -20.02 8.29 0.02
CA TYR A 150 -20.15 7.50 1.24
C TYR A 150 -19.62 6.09 1.01
N LYS A 151 -18.72 5.64 1.87
CA LYS A 151 -18.09 4.34 1.76
C LYS A 151 -18.17 3.59 3.08
N GLU A 152 -18.74 2.39 3.06
CA GLU A 152 -18.67 1.47 4.18
C GLU A 152 -17.39 0.64 4.08
N THR A 153 -16.51 0.74 5.09
CA THR A 153 -15.28 -0.07 5.14
C THR A 153 -15.57 -1.46 5.65
N GLY A 154 -15.41 -2.46 4.80
CA GLY A 154 -15.49 -3.86 5.17
C GLY A 154 -14.15 -4.45 5.64
N TRP A 155 -14.16 -5.70 6.11
CA TRP A 155 -12.96 -6.43 6.54
C TRP A 155 -12.08 -6.84 5.36
N TRP A 156 -10.78 -7.00 5.51
CA TRP A 156 -9.86 -7.11 4.37
C TRP A 156 -9.91 -8.42 3.58
N ILE A 157 -10.01 -9.57 4.20
CA ILE A 157 -10.28 -10.88 3.53
C ILE A 157 -11.77 -11.01 3.20
N GLY A 158 -12.44 -9.99 3.22
CA GLY A 158 -13.75 -9.57 2.94
C GLY A 158 -13.85 -8.07 2.96
N ARG A 159 -12.78 -7.32 2.83
CA ARG A 159 -12.75 -5.89 2.56
C ARG A 159 -12.85 -5.66 1.06
N TYR A 160 -13.95 -6.11 0.55
CA TYR A 160 -14.49 -5.50 -0.64
C TYR A 160 -15.40 -4.38 -0.15
N ASP A 161 -15.36 -3.30 -0.83
CA ASP A 161 -16.28 -2.21 -0.57
C ASP A 161 -17.69 -2.71 -0.77
N LYS A 162 -18.41 -2.89 0.33
CA LYS A 162 -19.86 -3.05 0.25
C LYS A 162 -20.41 -1.79 -0.37
N GLU A 163 -21.26 -2.00 -1.34
CA GLU A 163 -21.99 -1.03 -2.14
C GLU A 163 -21.79 0.42 -1.69
N THR A 164 -21.01 1.14 -2.47
CA THR A 164 -20.97 2.58 -2.40
C THR A 164 -22.39 3.08 -2.58
N LYS A 165 -22.92 3.77 -1.58
CA LYS A 165 -24.14 4.56 -1.79
C LYS A 165 -23.89 5.44 -3.03
N PRO A 166 -24.87 5.61 -3.88
CA PRO A 166 -24.68 6.39 -5.09
C PRO A 166 -24.08 7.75 -4.76
N PHE A 167 -23.16 8.20 -5.60
CA PHE A 167 -22.54 9.51 -5.50
C PHE A 167 -23.55 10.56 -5.08
N GLY A 168 -23.21 11.35 -4.08
CA GLY A 168 -23.98 12.56 -3.78
C GLY A 168 -24.16 13.37 -5.08
N THR A 169 -25.27 14.05 -5.19
CA THR A 169 -25.58 14.88 -6.36
C THR A 169 -24.35 15.72 -6.74
N PRO A 170 -23.88 15.66 -8.00
CA PRO A 170 -22.78 16.49 -8.46
C PRO A 170 -23.09 17.94 -8.10
N VAL A 171 -22.17 18.57 -7.40
CA VAL A 171 -22.30 20.01 -7.15
C VAL A 171 -22.16 20.68 -8.50
N GLU A 172 -23.20 21.35 -8.96
CA GLU A 172 -23.16 22.10 -10.21
C GLU A 172 -21.88 22.96 -10.26
N PRO A 173 -21.11 22.91 -11.37
CA PRO A 173 -19.95 23.74 -11.50
C PRO A 173 -20.37 25.19 -11.32
N ALA A 174 -19.67 25.90 -10.43
CA ALA A 174 -19.91 27.32 -10.24
C ALA A 174 -19.79 28.00 -11.61
N VAL A 175 -20.92 28.48 -12.12
CA VAL A 175 -20.95 29.26 -13.36
C VAL A 175 -20.03 30.46 -13.13
N ALA A 176 -18.91 30.48 -13.86
CA ALA A 176 -18.02 31.63 -13.86
C ALA A 176 -18.84 32.81 -14.37
N HIS A 177 -19.26 33.67 -13.48
CA HIS A 177 -19.79 34.96 -13.86
C HIS A 177 -18.63 35.77 -14.45
N SER A 178 -18.71 35.91 -15.76
CA SER A 178 -17.91 36.81 -16.57
C SER A 178 -18.08 38.28 -16.16
#